data_e63160a5719d28b1a68b02809aa905a3
#
_entry.id   e63160a5719d28b1a68b02809aa905a3
#
_cell.length_a   1.000
_cell.length_b   1.000
_cell.length_c   1.000
_cell.angle_alpha   90.00
_cell.angle_beta   90.00
_cell.angle_gamma   90.00
#
_symmetry.space_group_name_H-M   'P 1'
#
loop_
_entity.id
_entity.type
_entity.pdbx_description
1 polymer ?
#
loop_
_entity_poly.entity_id
_entity_poly.type
_entity_poly.pdbx_seq_one_letter_code
_entity_poly.pdbx_strand_id
1 'polypeptide(L)'
;MPAHVAPRLVITDALGRRTIPIERPILTFGRRSECDVRVTGADVSRQHAELVMQDGRILLRDCESKFGTFVNGEKITERELKPGDTIGLGQTSDTSIVFTTGADQLSGEQMASSAALELRHMGALLEGMRALGSGKVLDDVLALVLDSAIEVTGAERGFIMLANPERQLELKLVRARGKMTLAGRTFETSRKIPETVFATGQQKIVEDLLDGDLASAHMGTVALGIRHVLCAPLRLMRYVEKGEQESLDRVIGVLYLDSRERGALRSATVQAALETLSAEAAIAIENARLYREALDKAKIDQELKVAAAIQQSLLPPGEHNGSFFTAYAASVPCRSVGGDFFDYIDLPSGDMGFIVGDIAGKGSPAALLAAAVLGMFSAEAFYQIGSSSPITRVNAGLFRRAIEARFLTAFYGILHKNGALVYTNAGHNPPILITKKGVRRLDAGGVVLGLFEAATFDQEEVLLDKGDLLLIFSDGVTEAMNESEEEFGDEFLVQCLRKRHSQEPQAILEELLQEVRQFCGEATQSDDVTMMLVRYDG
;
A
#
# COMPACT_ATOMS: atom_id res chain seq x y z
N MET A 1 -38.25 35.90 38.42
CA MET A 1 -38.51 34.44 38.49
C MET A 1 -37.69 33.81 37.39
N PRO A 2 -36.78 32.85 37.69
CA PRO A 2 -36.06 32.17 36.62
C PRO A 2 -37.05 31.32 35.81
N ALA A 3 -36.97 31.39 34.51
CA ALA A 3 -37.78 30.58 33.58
C ALA A 3 -37.49 29.10 33.84
N HIS A 4 -38.53 28.37 34.26
CA HIS A 4 -38.49 26.89 34.34
C HIS A 4 -38.34 26.36 32.94
N VAL A 5 -37.13 25.94 32.59
CA VAL A 5 -36.88 25.21 31.32
C VAL A 5 -37.38 23.79 31.52
N ALA A 6 -38.32 23.35 30.67
CA ALA A 6 -38.96 22.04 30.78
C ALA A 6 -37.93 20.89 30.61
N PRO A 7 -38.06 19.79 31.33
CA PRO A 7 -37.23 18.60 31.18
C PRO A 7 -37.39 18.00 29.79
N ARG A 8 -36.33 17.43 29.24
CA ARG A 8 -36.26 16.89 27.86
C ARG A 8 -35.37 15.68 27.74
N LEU A 9 -35.64 14.87 26.73
CA LEU A 9 -34.81 13.75 26.31
C LEU A 9 -34.03 14.13 25.04
N VAL A 10 -32.75 13.87 25.03
CA VAL A 10 -31.93 13.96 23.83
C VAL A 10 -31.66 12.55 23.33
N ILE A 11 -32.14 12.22 22.15
CA ILE A 11 -32.04 10.91 21.54
C ILE A 11 -31.10 10.99 20.34
N THR A 12 -30.11 10.13 20.32
CA THR A 12 -29.18 9.97 19.18
C THR A 12 -29.29 8.55 18.67
N ASP A 13 -29.71 8.37 17.41
CA ASP A 13 -29.87 7.09 16.72
C ASP A 13 -29.35 7.19 15.28
N ALA A 14 -29.50 6.13 14.49
CA ALA A 14 -29.07 6.08 13.09
C ALA A 14 -29.74 7.15 12.18
N LEU A 15 -30.82 7.76 12.62
CA LEU A 15 -31.55 8.83 11.92
C LEU A 15 -31.07 10.24 12.32
N GLY A 16 -30.11 10.34 13.26
CA GLY A 16 -29.57 11.59 13.76
C GLY A 16 -30.00 11.92 15.19
N ARG A 17 -29.77 13.18 15.61
CA ARG A 17 -30.05 13.68 16.96
C ARG A 17 -31.38 14.42 16.99
N ARG A 18 -32.26 14.04 17.91
CA ARG A 18 -33.56 14.70 18.16
C ARG A 18 -33.77 14.96 19.64
N THR A 19 -34.50 16.02 19.96
CA THR A 19 -34.84 16.39 21.32
C THR A 19 -36.34 16.29 21.51
N ILE A 20 -36.79 15.57 22.54
CA ILE A 20 -38.20 15.40 22.87
C ILE A 20 -38.48 16.07 24.22
N PRO A 21 -39.31 17.10 24.28
CA PRO A 21 -39.70 17.72 25.54
C PRO A 21 -40.61 16.75 26.32
N ILE A 22 -40.44 16.70 27.66
CA ILE A 22 -41.28 15.90 28.54
C ILE A 22 -42.44 16.79 29.04
N GLU A 23 -43.50 16.81 28.24
CA GLU A 23 -44.70 17.64 28.51
C GLU A 23 -45.89 16.83 29.01
N ARG A 24 -45.81 15.49 28.88
CA ARG A 24 -46.89 14.57 29.28
C ARG A 24 -46.55 13.88 30.60
N PRO A 25 -47.58 13.56 31.42
CA PRO A 25 -47.37 12.82 32.68
C PRO A 25 -46.72 11.45 32.49
N ILE A 26 -46.93 10.81 31.36
CA ILE A 26 -46.36 9.51 30.98
C ILE A 26 -45.86 9.60 29.55
N LEU A 27 -44.63 9.09 29.34
CA LEU A 27 -43.97 9.00 28.05
C LEU A 27 -43.49 7.55 27.85
N THR A 28 -43.91 6.91 26.76
CA THR A 28 -43.67 5.48 26.50
C THR A 28 -42.53 5.28 25.52
N PHE A 29 -41.68 4.28 25.81
CA PHE A 29 -40.56 3.87 24.96
C PHE A 29 -40.79 2.46 24.41
N GLY A 30 -40.49 2.26 23.15
CA GLY A 30 -40.58 0.92 22.57
C GLY A 30 -40.46 0.89 21.06
N ARG A 31 -40.62 -0.33 20.51
CA ARG A 31 -40.48 -0.56 19.08
C ARG A 31 -41.76 -0.29 18.30
N ARG A 32 -42.90 -0.23 18.96
CA ARG A 32 -44.21 0.04 18.33
C ARG A 32 -44.29 1.49 17.85
N SER A 33 -45.07 1.70 16.78
CA SER A 33 -45.36 3.03 16.21
C SER A 33 -46.15 3.92 17.15
N GLU A 34 -46.90 3.30 18.11
CA GLU A 34 -47.75 4.00 19.08
C GLU A 34 -46.96 4.53 20.29
N CYS A 35 -45.69 4.12 20.48
CA CYS A 35 -44.87 4.65 21.55
C CYS A 35 -44.44 6.10 21.26
N ASP A 36 -44.46 6.96 22.29
CA ASP A 36 -44.06 8.36 22.18
C ASP A 36 -42.59 8.50 21.74
N VAL A 37 -41.75 7.58 22.22
CA VAL A 37 -40.34 7.46 21.82
C VAL A 37 -40.14 6.10 21.16
N ARG A 38 -40.20 6.09 19.84
CA ARG A 38 -39.91 4.89 19.07
C ARG A 38 -38.41 4.67 18.94
N VAL A 39 -37.96 3.48 19.35
CA VAL A 39 -36.56 3.02 19.26
C VAL A 39 -36.52 1.72 18.48
N THR A 40 -35.80 1.69 17.38
CA THR A 40 -35.67 0.52 16.49
C THR A 40 -34.43 -0.27 16.87
N GLY A 41 -34.60 -1.41 17.53
CA GLY A 41 -33.53 -2.35 17.91
C GLY A 41 -34.09 -3.76 18.07
N ALA A 42 -33.30 -4.78 17.77
CA ALA A 42 -33.71 -6.19 17.94
C ALA A 42 -33.99 -6.52 19.43
N ASP A 43 -33.34 -5.83 20.35
CA ASP A 43 -33.41 -5.99 21.79
C ASP A 43 -34.48 -5.12 22.43
N VAL A 44 -35.13 -4.23 21.66
CA VAL A 44 -36.16 -3.35 22.18
C VAL A 44 -37.54 -4.03 22.11
N SER A 45 -38.20 -4.16 23.26
CA SER A 45 -39.56 -4.72 23.37
C SER A 45 -40.59 -3.80 22.70
N ARG A 46 -41.74 -4.34 22.34
CA ARG A 46 -42.85 -3.56 21.72
C ARG A 46 -43.25 -2.35 22.56
N GLN A 47 -43.42 -2.53 23.85
CA GLN A 47 -43.45 -1.52 24.90
C GLN A 47 -42.34 -1.93 25.88
N HIS A 48 -41.34 -1.06 26.05
CA HIS A 48 -40.12 -1.44 26.73
C HIS A 48 -39.99 -0.78 28.10
N ALA A 49 -40.19 0.51 28.14
CA ALA A 49 -40.15 1.31 29.35
C ALA A 49 -41.14 2.46 29.29
N GLU A 50 -41.44 3.04 30.43
CA GLU A 50 -42.20 4.28 30.53
C GLU A 50 -41.50 5.28 31.45
N LEU A 51 -41.61 6.56 31.12
CA LEU A 51 -41.16 7.65 31.95
C LEU A 51 -42.38 8.32 32.55
N VAL A 52 -42.44 8.35 33.90
CA VAL A 52 -43.59 8.85 34.63
C VAL A 52 -43.19 10.10 35.42
N MET A 53 -43.98 11.16 35.30
CA MET A 53 -43.82 12.39 36.06
C MET A 53 -44.76 12.35 37.27
N GLN A 54 -44.18 12.23 38.46
CA GLN A 54 -44.94 12.14 39.73
C GLN A 54 -44.30 13.06 40.78
N ASP A 55 -45.11 13.92 41.38
CA ASP A 55 -44.69 14.86 42.47
C ASP A 55 -43.43 15.68 42.15
N GLY A 56 -43.28 16.12 40.88
CA GLY A 56 -42.13 16.90 40.44
C GLY A 56 -40.87 16.06 40.20
N ARG A 57 -40.92 14.71 40.33
CA ARG A 57 -39.85 13.77 40.05
C ARG A 57 -40.13 13.08 38.72
N ILE A 58 -39.07 12.66 38.08
CA ILE A 58 -39.13 11.93 36.81
C ILE A 58 -38.60 10.53 37.04
N LEU A 59 -39.49 9.55 36.97
CA LEU A 59 -39.18 8.14 37.19
C LEU A 59 -39.17 7.39 35.88
N LEU A 60 -38.12 6.60 35.64
CA LEU A 60 -38.07 5.64 34.54
C LEU A 60 -38.40 4.25 35.08
N ARG A 61 -39.37 3.59 34.45
CA ARG A 61 -39.83 2.26 34.83
C ARG A 61 -39.74 1.29 33.68
N ASP A 62 -39.20 0.10 33.92
CA ASP A 62 -39.20 -1.00 32.95
C ASP A 62 -40.59 -1.63 32.83
N CYS A 63 -41.06 -1.87 31.61
CA CYS A 63 -42.37 -2.47 31.34
C CYS A 63 -42.25 -3.99 31.08
N GLU A 64 -41.58 -4.72 31.95
CA GLU A 64 -41.30 -6.16 31.81
C GLU A 64 -40.61 -6.47 30.47
N SER A 65 -39.64 -5.67 30.12
CA SER A 65 -38.93 -5.79 28.86
C SER A 65 -38.08 -7.07 28.80
N LYS A 66 -37.96 -7.68 27.61
CA LYS A 66 -37.25 -8.95 27.44
C LYS A 66 -35.77 -8.86 27.80
N PHE A 67 -35.13 -7.74 27.52
CA PHE A 67 -33.68 -7.53 27.69
C PHE A 67 -33.33 -6.52 28.79
N GLY A 68 -34.31 -5.88 29.40
CA GLY A 68 -34.15 -4.94 30.50
C GLY A 68 -33.92 -3.51 30.10
N THR A 69 -34.23 -2.58 31.01
CA THR A 69 -33.95 -1.14 30.92
C THR A 69 -32.75 -0.81 31.80
N PHE A 70 -31.88 0.06 31.32
CA PHE A 70 -30.63 0.43 31.98
C PHE A 70 -30.54 1.94 32.18
N VAL A 71 -29.97 2.37 33.30
CA VAL A 71 -29.60 3.76 33.55
C VAL A 71 -28.12 3.79 33.92
N ASN A 72 -27.31 4.51 33.15
CA ASN A 72 -25.84 4.57 33.28
C ASN A 72 -25.19 3.16 33.30
N GLY A 73 -25.73 2.22 32.52
CA GLY A 73 -25.24 0.84 32.43
C GLY A 73 -25.76 -0.10 33.53
N GLU A 74 -26.46 0.38 34.55
CA GLU A 74 -27.09 -0.44 35.60
C GLU A 74 -28.51 -0.83 35.21
N LYS A 75 -28.84 -2.11 35.33
CA LYS A 75 -30.21 -2.62 35.08
C LYS A 75 -31.16 -2.17 36.15
N ILE A 76 -32.32 -1.63 35.75
CA ILE A 76 -33.33 -1.09 36.66
C ILE A 76 -34.69 -1.74 36.45
N THR A 77 -35.53 -1.74 37.48
CA THR A 77 -36.99 -1.95 37.40
C THR A 77 -37.71 -0.61 37.45
N GLU A 78 -37.25 0.29 38.33
CA GLU A 78 -37.72 1.67 38.44
C GLU A 78 -36.57 2.53 39.03
N ARG A 79 -36.38 3.73 38.51
CA ARG A 79 -35.34 4.67 38.97
C ARG A 79 -35.75 6.11 38.72
N GLU A 80 -35.49 7.00 39.70
CA GLU A 80 -35.58 8.44 39.52
C GLU A 80 -34.40 8.93 38.68
N LEU A 81 -34.72 9.63 37.59
CA LEU A 81 -33.71 10.16 36.68
C LEU A 81 -33.15 11.48 37.22
N LYS A 82 -31.83 11.60 37.08
CA LYS A 82 -31.09 12.85 37.33
C LYS A 82 -30.61 13.44 35.99
N PRO A 83 -30.48 14.80 35.92
CA PRO A 83 -29.90 15.42 34.72
C PRO A 83 -28.53 14.80 34.37
N GLY A 84 -28.37 14.40 33.12
CA GLY A 84 -27.17 13.72 32.63
C GLY A 84 -27.27 12.20 32.60
N ASP A 85 -28.33 11.57 33.17
CA ASP A 85 -28.49 10.13 33.13
C ASP A 85 -28.70 9.63 31.69
N THR A 86 -27.99 8.55 31.35
CA THR A 86 -28.12 7.85 30.07
C THR A 86 -29.02 6.65 30.21
N ILE A 87 -30.04 6.56 29.35
CA ILE A 87 -31.03 5.48 29.31
C ILE A 87 -30.67 4.51 28.19
N GLY A 88 -30.54 3.21 28.53
CA GLY A 88 -30.35 2.11 27.61
C GLY A 88 -31.57 1.20 27.57
N LEU A 89 -32.04 0.83 26.39
CA LEU A 89 -33.15 -0.09 26.16
C LEU A 89 -32.63 -1.37 25.50
N GLY A 90 -32.42 -2.44 26.30
CA GLY A 90 -31.76 -3.67 25.85
C GLY A 90 -30.24 -3.64 25.97
N GLN A 91 -29.55 -4.68 25.51
CA GLN A 91 -28.10 -4.84 25.70
C GLN A 91 -27.23 -4.27 24.53
N THR A 92 -27.86 -4.13 23.35
CA THR A 92 -27.14 -3.78 22.11
C THR A 92 -27.81 -2.67 21.29
N SER A 93 -28.58 -1.77 21.93
CA SER A 93 -29.26 -0.71 21.18
C SER A 93 -28.25 0.39 20.78
N ASP A 94 -28.11 0.65 19.48
CA ASP A 94 -27.34 1.77 18.91
C ASP A 94 -27.96 3.15 19.22
N THR A 95 -28.96 3.21 20.09
CA THR A 95 -29.68 4.41 20.48
C THR A 95 -29.22 4.90 21.84
N SER A 96 -28.65 6.09 21.89
CA SER A 96 -28.31 6.79 23.13
C SER A 96 -29.45 7.75 23.49
N ILE A 97 -29.97 7.66 24.69
CA ILE A 97 -31.03 8.54 25.22
C ILE A 97 -30.49 9.20 26.48
N VAL A 98 -30.41 10.52 26.50
CA VAL A 98 -29.89 11.31 27.65
C VAL A 98 -31.05 12.17 28.19
N PHE A 99 -31.24 12.11 29.51
CA PHE A 99 -32.20 12.96 30.23
C PHE A 99 -31.52 14.30 30.63
N THR A 100 -32.19 15.44 30.41
CA THR A 100 -31.67 16.77 30.75
C THR A 100 -32.76 17.74 31.21
N THR A 101 -32.44 18.61 32.16
CA THR A 101 -33.34 19.65 32.71
C THR A 101 -32.71 21.01 32.51
N GLY A 102 -33.19 21.80 31.52
CA GLY A 102 -32.79 23.20 31.36
C GLY A 102 -31.41 23.43 30.82
N ALA A 103 -30.78 24.57 31.09
CA ALA A 103 -29.59 25.13 30.46
C ALA A 103 -28.26 24.38 30.68
N ASP A 104 -28.29 23.09 30.98
CA ASP A 104 -27.08 22.29 31.00
C ASP A 104 -26.59 22.08 29.55
N GLN A 105 -25.65 22.91 29.17
CA GLN A 105 -24.70 22.52 28.12
C GLN A 105 -24.16 21.14 28.52
N LEU A 106 -24.31 20.16 27.64
CA LEU A 106 -23.67 18.84 27.78
C LEU A 106 -22.24 19.08 28.27
N SER A 107 -21.88 18.54 29.43
CA SER A 107 -20.54 18.71 29.95
C SER A 107 -19.54 18.28 28.89
N GLY A 108 -18.39 18.97 28.78
CA GLY A 108 -17.39 18.65 27.76
C GLY A 108 -16.97 17.18 27.77
N GLU A 109 -17.09 16.47 28.91
CA GLU A 109 -16.85 15.04 29.03
C GLU A 109 -17.89 14.18 28.25
N GLN A 110 -19.16 14.60 28.22
CA GLN A 110 -20.20 13.90 27.45
C GLN A 110 -20.05 14.16 25.94
N MET A 111 -19.60 15.36 25.56
CA MET A 111 -19.24 15.68 24.16
C MET A 111 -17.97 14.95 23.71
N ALA A 112 -16.97 14.84 24.60
CA ALA A 112 -15.75 14.08 24.34
C ALA A 112 -16.04 12.58 24.19
N SER A 113 -16.91 12.04 25.03
CA SER A 113 -17.36 10.64 24.94
C SER A 113 -18.14 10.37 23.66
N SER A 114 -18.99 11.32 23.22
CA SER A 114 -19.72 11.21 21.94
C SER A 114 -18.77 11.26 20.74
N ALA A 115 -17.80 12.18 20.73
CA ALA A 115 -16.82 12.29 19.65
C ALA A 115 -15.87 11.08 19.60
N ALA A 116 -15.45 10.55 20.74
CA ALA A 116 -14.65 9.33 20.81
C ALA A 116 -15.48 8.09 20.34
N LEU A 117 -16.78 8.07 20.60
CA LEU A 117 -17.68 7.04 20.10
C LEU A 117 -17.87 7.14 18.59
N GLU A 118 -18.00 8.35 18.04
CA GLU A 118 -18.08 8.60 16.60
C GLU A 118 -16.78 8.21 15.88
N LEU A 119 -15.61 8.46 16.50
CA LEU A 119 -14.31 8.01 15.97
C LEU A 119 -14.15 6.49 16.03
N ARG A 120 -14.69 5.81 17.07
CA ARG A 120 -14.74 4.34 17.12
C ARG A 120 -15.69 3.75 16.08
N HIS A 121 -16.87 4.36 15.87
CA HIS A 121 -17.77 3.99 14.77
C HIS A 121 -17.09 4.20 13.41
N MET A 122 -16.20 5.19 13.30
CA MET A 122 -15.44 5.42 12.09
C MET A 122 -14.32 4.40 11.89
N GLY A 123 -13.69 3.92 12.95
CA GLY A 123 -12.78 2.76 12.89
C GLY A 123 -13.50 1.53 12.31
N ALA A 124 -14.73 1.26 12.76
CA ALA A 124 -15.59 0.19 12.26
C ALA A 124 -16.08 0.44 10.82
N LEU A 125 -16.39 1.69 10.45
CA LEU A 125 -16.73 2.09 9.07
C LEU A 125 -15.52 1.97 8.14
N LEU A 126 -14.32 2.32 8.59
CA LEU A 126 -13.07 2.10 7.86
C LEU A 126 -12.77 0.62 7.65
N GLU A 127 -13.10 -0.24 8.62
CA GLU A 127 -13.08 -1.70 8.44
C GLU A 127 -14.13 -2.19 7.43
N GLY A 128 -15.33 -1.62 7.44
CA GLY A 128 -16.39 -1.91 6.45
C GLY A 128 -16.06 -1.36 5.05
N MET A 129 -15.43 -0.19 4.97
CA MET A 129 -14.96 0.42 3.71
C MET A 129 -13.74 -0.29 3.11
N ARG A 130 -13.00 -1.09 3.86
CA ARG A 130 -12.01 -2.05 3.34
C ARG A 130 -12.59 -2.94 2.23
N ALA A 131 -13.89 -3.20 2.28
CA ALA A 131 -14.60 -4.00 1.28
C ALA A 131 -14.96 -3.24 -0.01
N LEU A 132 -14.88 -1.90 -0.06
CA LEU A 132 -15.44 -1.07 -1.12
C LEU A 132 -14.45 -0.21 -1.94
N GLY A 133 -13.14 -0.25 -1.63
CA GLY A 133 -12.07 0.23 -2.54
C GLY A 133 -12.10 1.69 -2.96
N SER A 134 -12.63 2.65 -2.15
CA SER A 134 -12.62 4.06 -2.53
C SER A 134 -11.30 4.76 -2.17
N GLY A 135 -10.63 5.36 -3.15
CA GLY A 135 -9.37 6.11 -2.98
C GLY A 135 -9.46 7.41 -2.15
N LYS A 136 -10.62 7.68 -1.52
CA LYS A 136 -10.90 8.90 -0.73
C LYS A 136 -10.85 8.70 0.77
N VAL A 137 -10.50 7.50 1.25
CA VAL A 137 -10.58 7.13 2.69
C VAL A 137 -9.83 8.11 3.59
N LEU A 138 -8.63 8.54 3.22
CA LEU A 138 -7.84 9.47 4.04
C LEU A 138 -8.48 10.86 4.12
N ASP A 139 -8.97 11.39 2.99
CA ASP A 139 -9.59 12.72 2.94
C ASP A 139 -10.90 12.76 3.75
N ASP A 140 -11.68 11.68 3.71
CA ASP A 140 -12.92 11.55 4.48
C ASP A 140 -12.62 11.45 5.99
N VAL A 141 -11.57 10.73 6.39
CA VAL A 141 -11.09 10.66 7.79
C VAL A 141 -10.65 12.03 8.27
N LEU A 142 -9.82 12.74 7.49
CA LEU A 142 -9.36 14.09 7.84
C LEU A 142 -10.53 15.06 8.02
N ALA A 143 -11.51 15.00 7.12
CA ALA A 143 -12.70 15.84 7.17
C ALA A 143 -13.52 15.60 8.45
N LEU A 144 -13.74 14.35 8.80
CA LEU A 144 -14.55 13.99 9.96
C LEU A 144 -13.81 14.30 11.28
N VAL A 145 -12.52 14.02 11.37
CA VAL A 145 -11.69 14.41 12.53
C VAL A 145 -11.79 15.91 12.77
N LEU A 146 -11.66 16.70 11.70
CA LEU A 146 -11.66 18.15 11.82
C LEU A 146 -13.05 18.71 12.15
N ASP A 147 -14.10 18.15 11.55
CA ASP A 147 -15.49 18.51 11.85
C ASP A 147 -15.84 18.18 13.32
N SER A 148 -15.46 16.99 13.80
CA SER A 148 -15.66 16.59 15.20
C SER A 148 -14.89 17.50 16.17
N ALA A 149 -13.64 17.86 15.84
CA ALA A 149 -12.84 18.76 16.64
C ALA A 149 -13.46 20.17 16.73
N ILE A 150 -13.95 20.72 15.62
CA ILE A 150 -14.64 22.02 15.57
C ILE A 150 -15.94 21.96 16.38
N GLU A 151 -16.71 20.89 16.26
CA GLU A 151 -17.99 20.75 16.96
C GLU A 151 -17.80 20.61 18.47
N VAL A 152 -16.87 19.76 18.92
CA VAL A 152 -16.57 19.53 20.35
C VAL A 152 -16.01 20.77 21.02
N THR A 153 -15.13 21.49 20.35
CA THR A 153 -14.45 22.65 20.93
C THR A 153 -15.22 23.97 20.76
N GLY A 154 -16.18 24.01 19.83
CA GLY A 154 -16.87 25.25 19.45
C GLY A 154 -15.97 26.20 18.64
N ALA A 155 -14.86 25.75 18.07
CA ALA A 155 -13.99 26.54 17.21
C ALA A 155 -14.73 27.07 15.97
N GLU A 156 -14.29 28.21 15.41
CA GLU A 156 -14.84 28.71 14.15
C GLU A 156 -14.28 27.96 12.94
N ARG A 157 -13.00 27.58 13.02
CA ARG A 157 -12.33 26.85 11.95
C ARG A 157 -11.19 25.99 12.49
N GLY A 158 -10.74 25.07 11.67
CA GLY A 158 -9.64 24.19 12.00
C GLY A 158 -8.82 23.77 10.78
N PHE A 159 -7.61 23.28 11.06
CA PHE A 159 -6.63 22.79 10.07
C PHE A 159 -6.01 21.50 10.55
N ILE A 160 -5.76 20.59 9.62
CA ILE A 160 -4.88 19.44 9.86
C ILE A 160 -3.64 19.61 8.99
N MET A 161 -2.49 19.54 9.63
CA MET A 161 -1.20 19.48 8.98
C MET A 161 -0.55 18.15 9.32
N LEU A 162 -0.07 17.42 8.29
CA LEU A 162 0.64 16.15 8.45
C LEU A 162 2.11 16.32 8.04
N ALA A 163 2.98 15.58 8.70
CA ALA A 163 4.39 15.55 8.36
C ALA A 163 4.63 14.78 7.06
N ASN A 164 5.43 15.35 6.16
CA ASN A 164 5.97 14.66 5.00
C ASN A 164 7.19 13.78 5.40
N PRO A 165 7.78 13.00 4.48
CA PRO A 165 8.97 12.17 4.77
C PRO A 165 10.17 12.99 5.31
N GLU A 166 10.32 14.24 4.89
CA GLU A 166 11.36 15.18 5.34
C GLU A 166 11.05 15.81 6.71
N ARG A 167 9.97 15.36 7.40
CA ARG A 167 9.48 15.87 8.67
C ARG A 167 9.06 17.36 8.63
N GLN A 168 8.59 17.83 7.48
CA GLN A 168 8.02 19.16 7.33
C GLN A 168 6.49 19.07 7.38
N LEU A 169 5.84 20.05 8.03
CA LEU A 169 4.38 20.10 8.11
C LEU A 169 3.77 20.62 6.80
N GLU A 170 2.90 19.82 6.21
CA GLU A 170 2.09 20.17 5.05
C GLU A 170 0.62 20.32 5.42
N LEU A 171 -0.01 21.39 4.94
CA LEU A 171 -1.44 21.60 5.10
C LEU A 171 -2.22 20.57 4.25
N LYS A 172 -3.01 19.72 4.91
CA LYS A 172 -3.81 18.71 4.23
C LYS A 172 -5.28 19.11 4.10
N LEU A 173 -5.86 19.71 5.12
CA LEU A 173 -7.27 20.07 5.11
C LEU A 173 -7.55 21.32 5.94
N VAL A 174 -8.51 22.13 5.47
CA VAL A 174 -9.06 23.31 6.13
C VAL A 174 -10.57 23.20 6.18
N ARG A 175 -11.16 23.34 7.37
CA ARG A 175 -12.62 23.32 7.54
C ARG A 175 -13.07 24.48 8.45
N ALA A 176 -14.30 24.92 8.24
CA ALA A 176 -14.99 25.86 9.11
C ALA A 176 -16.26 25.24 9.71
N ARG A 177 -16.79 25.86 10.76
CA ARG A 177 -18.07 25.47 11.38
C ARG A 177 -19.15 25.27 10.32
N GLY A 178 -19.98 24.25 10.47
CA GLY A 178 -21.00 23.88 9.46
C GLY A 178 -20.49 22.97 8.36
N LYS A 179 -19.38 22.26 8.57
CA LYS A 179 -18.81 21.26 7.65
C LYS A 179 -18.39 21.85 6.29
N MET A 180 -18.01 23.11 6.26
CA MET A 180 -17.58 23.79 5.05
C MET A 180 -16.08 23.61 4.79
N THR A 181 -15.72 23.04 3.64
CA THR A 181 -14.34 22.99 3.16
C THR A 181 -13.95 24.34 2.56
N LEU A 182 -12.85 24.94 3.07
CA LEU A 182 -12.31 26.17 2.53
C LEU A 182 -11.28 25.85 1.44
N ALA A 183 -11.77 25.55 0.23
CA ALA A 183 -10.90 25.22 -0.90
C ALA A 183 -10.06 26.44 -1.35
N GLY A 184 -8.80 26.18 -1.74
CA GLY A 184 -7.90 27.18 -2.35
C GLY A 184 -7.25 28.17 -1.38
N ARG A 185 -7.40 28.01 -0.06
CA ARG A 185 -6.70 28.87 0.91
C ARG A 185 -5.37 28.25 1.33
N THR A 186 -4.32 29.05 1.21
CA THR A 186 -3.03 28.79 1.86
C THR A 186 -3.20 28.96 3.38
N PHE A 187 -2.31 28.34 4.17
CA PHE A 187 -2.27 28.56 5.61
C PHE A 187 -1.86 30.02 5.88
N GLU A 188 -2.83 30.89 6.15
CA GLU A 188 -2.64 32.33 6.33
C GLU A 188 -2.24 32.73 7.75
N THR A 189 -2.28 31.78 8.71
CA THR A 189 -1.90 31.99 10.09
C THR A 189 -0.41 31.71 10.35
N SER A 190 0.12 32.15 11.50
CA SER A 190 1.51 31.90 11.87
C SER A 190 1.83 30.40 11.97
N ARG A 191 2.82 29.91 11.25
CA ARG A 191 3.31 28.53 11.32
C ARG A 191 4.03 28.20 12.64
N LYS A 192 4.46 29.22 13.42
CA LYS A 192 5.23 29.03 14.66
C LYS A 192 4.51 28.14 15.67
N ILE A 193 3.18 28.28 15.85
CA ILE A 193 2.41 27.46 16.79
C ILE A 193 2.37 26.00 16.35
N PRO A 194 1.93 25.64 15.13
CA PRO A 194 1.97 24.27 14.63
C PRO A 194 3.36 23.62 14.69
N GLU A 195 4.40 24.34 14.26
CA GLU A 195 5.78 23.85 14.25
C GLU A 195 6.31 23.60 15.68
N THR A 196 5.99 24.49 16.64
CA THR A 196 6.34 24.28 18.05
C THR A 196 5.68 23.02 18.60
N VAL A 197 4.36 22.85 18.36
CA VAL A 197 3.60 21.68 18.82
C VAL A 197 4.12 20.40 18.21
N PHE A 198 4.44 20.43 16.92
CA PHE A 198 5.03 19.30 16.22
C PHE A 198 6.41 18.92 16.78
N ALA A 199 7.27 19.90 17.04
CA ALA A 199 8.61 19.68 17.56
C ALA A 199 8.63 19.20 19.01
N THR A 200 7.77 19.80 19.87
CA THR A 200 7.73 19.46 21.30
C THR A 200 6.81 18.29 21.62
N GLY A 201 5.88 17.99 20.72
CA GLY A 201 4.81 17.06 20.98
C GLY A 201 3.85 17.50 22.09
N GLN A 202 3.87 18.72 22.54
CA GLN A 202 3.00 19.23 23.61
C GLN A 202 1.90 20.12 23.03
N GLN A 203 0.69 19.95 23.55
CA GLN A 203 -0.44 20.81 23.22
C GLN A 203 -0.13 22.26 23.58
N LYS A 204 -0.51 23.19 22.71
CA LYS A 204 -0.35 24.63 22.96
C LYS A 204 -1.68 25.35 22.87
N ILE A 205 -1.93 26.16 23.91
CA ILE A 205 -3.13 26.98 24.05
C ILE A 205 -2.70 28.43 24.10
N VAL A 206 -3.37 29.26 23.31
CA VAL A 206 -3.19 30.72 23.36
C VAL A 206 -4.55 31.35 23.66
N GLU A 207 -4.64 31.96 24.83
CA GLU A 207 -5.92 32.44 25.36
C GLU A 207 -6.38 33.80 24.78
N ASP A 208 -5.46 34.70 24.47
CA ASP A 208 -5.73 35.93 23.69
C ASP A 208 -4.47 36.37 22.93
N LEU A 209 -4.51 36.26 21.60
CA LEU A 209 -3.41 36.70 20.74
C LEU A 209 -3.29 38.21 20.61
N LEU A 210 -4.32 38.95 21.04
CA LEU A 210 -4.35 40.41 20.93
C LEU A 210 -3.75 41.11 22.17
N ASP A 211 -3.45 40.37 23.26
CA ASP A 211 -2.86 40.91 24.48
C ASP A 211 -1.32 40.82 24.44
N GLY A 212 -0.68 42.00 24.53
CA GLY A 212 0.75 42.16 24.84
C GLY A 212 1.75 41.69 23.79
N ASP A 213 2.88 41.14 24.25
CA ASP A 213 4.03 40.74 23.41
C ASP A 213 3.74 39.61 22.42
N LEU A 214 2.68 38.84 22.61
CA LEU A 214 2.27 37.76 21.71
C LEU A 214 1.75 38.30 20.37
N ALA A 215 1.16 39.48 20.34
CA ALA A 215 0.66 40.11 19.12
C ALA A 215 1.77 40.36 18.09
N SER A 216 2.94 40.77 18.54
CA SER A 216 4.11 41.03 17.69
C SER A 216 4.73 39.75 17.11
N ALA A 217 4.66 38.63 17.84
CA ALA A 217 5.20 37.34 17.43
C ALA A 217 4.31 36.61 16.39
N HIS A 218 3.02 36.98 16.30
CA HIS A 218 2.01 36.28 15.47
C HIS A 218 1.20 37.25 14.60
N MET A 219 1.82 38.25 13.98
CA MET A 219 1.18 39.32 13.20
C MET A 219 0.18 38.80 12.12
N GLY A 220 0.51 37.72 11.43
CA GLY A 220 -0.40 37.11 10.42
C GLY A 220 -1.70 36.60 11.04
N THR A 221 -1.65 36.02 12.24
CA THR A 221 -2.82 35.48 12.93
C THR A 221 -3.66 36.61 13.53
N VAL A 222 -3.00 37.64 14.05
CA VAL A 222 -3.62 38.86 14.60
C VAL A 222 -4.34 39.66 13.51
N ALA A 223 -3.76 39.76 12.32
CA ALA A 223 -4.36 40.46 11.18
C ALA A 223 -5.70 39.84 10.75
N LEU A 224 -5.93 38.55 11.04
CA LEU A 224 -7.18 37.83 10.78
C LEU A 224 -8.22 37.97 11.89
N GLY A 225 -7.90 38.72 12.96
CA GLY A 225 -8.77 38.92 14.13
C GLY A 225 -8.91 37.73 15.05
N ILE A 226 -8.02 36.73 14.91
CA ILE A 226 -8.03 35.49 15.71
C ILE A 226 -7.57 35.83 17.13
N ARG A 227 -8.36 35.40 18.12
CA ARG A 227 -8.06 35.60 19.54
C ARG A 227 -7.55 34.34 20.22
N HIS A 228 -8.24 33.23 19.98
CA HIS A 228 -7.95 31.97 20.66
C HIS A 228 -7.40 30.95 19.68
N VAL A 229 -6.35 30.25 20.08
CA VAL A 229 -5.76 29.13 19.33
C VAL A 229 -5.58 27.96 20.26
N LEU A 230 -5.98 26.78 19.75
CA LEU A 230 -5.76 25.50 20.39
C LEU A 230 -5.11 24.58 19.36
N CYS A 231 -3.88 24.15 19.62
CA CYS A 231 -3.14 23.28 18.73
C CYS A 231 -2.67 22.04 19.49
N ALA A 232 -3.08 20.88 19.01
CA ALA A 232 -2.76 19.59 19.61
C ALA A 232 -1.91 18.73 18.67
N PRO A 233 -0.94 17.96 19.18
CA PRO A 233 -0.16 17.03 18.39
C PRO A 233 -1.00 15.78 18.06
N LEU A 234 -0.86 15.28 16.84
CA LEU A 234 -1.37 13.96 16.43
C LEU A 234 -0.28 12.94 16.77
N ARG A 235 -0.43 12.23 17.90
CA ARG A 235 0.57 11.29 18.43
C ARG A 235 0.15 9.85 18.19
N LEU A 236 1.07 9.02 17.70
CA LEU A 236 0.95 7.58 17.68
C LEU A 236 1.68 7.01 18.91
N MET A 237 0.92 6.40 19.81
CA MET A 237 1.50 5.58 20.88
C MET A 237 1.89 4.21 20.31
N ARG A 238 3.17 3.84 20.41
CA ARG A 238 3.60 2.47 20.13
C ARG A 238 3.54 1.64 21.40
N TYR A 239 2.90 0.49 21.33
CA TYR A 239 3.04 -0.53 22.37
C TYR A 239 4.43 -1.16 22.21
N VAL A 240 5.30 -0.96 23.19
CA VAL A 240 6.65 -1.56 23.22
C VAL A 240 6.59 -2.85 24.01
N GLU A 241 6.91 -3.98 23.41
CA GLU A 241 7.18 -5.21 24.17
C GLU A 241 8.41 -5.00 25.05
N LYS A 242 8.35 -5.55 26.30
CA LYS A 242 9.42 -5.40 27.30
C LYS A 242 10.78 -5.84 26.71
N GLY A 243 11.66 -4.89 26.47
CA GLY A 243 13.06 -5.15 26.09
C GLY A 243 13.66 -4.20 25.06
N GLU A 244 12.88 -3.39 24.35
CA GLU A 244 13.41 -2.38 23.43
C GLU A 244 13.41 -0.99 24.07
N GLN A 245 14.46 -0.21 23.77
CA GLN A 245 14.63 1.17 24.25
C GLN A 245 13.41 2.01 23.95
N GLU A 246 13.04 2.92 24.89
CA GLU A 246 11.95 3.88 24.83
C GLU A 246 11.70 4.40 23.41
N SER A 247 10.65 3.91 22.78
CA SER A 247 10.21 4.45 21.51
C SER A 247 9.51 5.77 21.78
N LEU A 248 10.17 6.87 21.41
CA LEU A 248 9.60 8.20 21.38
C LEU A 248 8.22 8.17 20.69
N ASP A 249 7.20 8.69 21.38
CA ASP A 249 5.88 8.96 20.79
C ASP A 249 6.06 9.65 19.44
N ARG A 250 5.62 9.02 18.36
CA ARG A 250 5.77 9.57 17.01
C ARG A 250 4.65 10.57 16.75
N VAL A 251 5.01 11.85 16.68
CA VAL A 251 4.09 12.88 16.20
C VAL A 251 4.03 12.83 14.68
N ILE A 252 2.84 12.58 14.11
CA ILE A 252 2.60 12.48 12.66
C ILE A 252 2.07 13.78 12.06
N GLY A 253 1.65 14.72 12.89
CA GLY A 253 1.11 16.00 12.48
C GLY A 253 0.54 16.79 13.63
N VAL A 254 -0.26 17.79 13.30
CA VAL A 254 -0.95 18.64 14.27
C VAL A 254 -2.38 18.93 13.85
N LEU A 255 -3.25 19.05 14.84
CA LEU A 255 -4.62 19.53 14.73
C LEU A 255 -4.67 20.94 15.31
N TYR A 256 -4.97 21.93 14.48
CA TYR A 256 -5.01 23.35 14.85
C TYR A 256 -6.44 23.88 14.73
N LEU A 257 -6.90 24.55 15.78
CA LEU A 257 -8.22 25.16 15.88
C LEU A 257 -8.08 26.63 16.28
N ASP A 258 -8.92 27.49 15.70
CA ASP A 258 -8.96 28.90 16.07
C ASP A 258 -10.38 29.47 16.17
N SER A 259 -10.48 30.57 16.94
CA SER A 259 -11.73 31.32 17.08
C SER A 259 -11.45 32.81 17.35
N ARG A 260 -12.36 33.67 16.85
CA ARG A 260 -12.42 35.11 17.10
C ARG A 260 -13.35 35.43 18.26
N GLU A 261 -14.19 34.50 18.69
CA GLU A 261 -15.15 34.68 19.78
C GLU A 261 -14.41 34.72 21.16
N ARG A 262 -14.79 35.68 22.03
CA ARG A 262 -14.21 35.78 23.37
C ARG A 262 -14.61 34.59 24.23
N GLY A 263 -13.61 33.96 24.90
CA GLY A 263 -13.84 32.86 25.83
C GLY A 263 -14.00 31.50 25.19
N ALA A 264 -13.98 31.40 23.85
CA ALA A 264 -13.92 30.11 23.16
C ALA A 264 -12.62 29.37 23.51
N LEU A 265 -12.66 28.02 23.50
CA LEU A 265 -11.49 27.15 23.69
C LEU A 265 -10.82 27.20 25.08
N ARG A 266 -11.45 27.84 26.11
CA ARG A 266 -10.84 28.06 27.45
C ARG A 266 -11.09 26.94 28.46
N SER A 267 -12.14 26.12 28.26
CA SER A 267 -12.53 25.10 29.23
C SER A 267 -11.50 24.00 29.33
N ALA A 268 -11.06 23.64 30.54
CA ALA A 268 -10.18 22.48 30.77
C ALA A 268 -10.77 21.18 30.21
N THR A 269 -12.09 21.06 30.23
CA THR A 269 -12.82 19.92 29.65
C THR A 269 -12.69 19.87 28.13
N VAL A 270 -12.75 21.03 27.44
CA VAL A 270 -12.55 21.12 25.99
C VAL A 270 -11.11 20.72 25.61
N GLN A 271 -10.14 21.13 26.45
CA GLN A 271 -8.73 20.80 26.23
C GLN A 271 -8.44 19.31 26.37
N ALA A 272 -8.97 18.68 27.44
CA ALA A 272 -8.86 17.22 27.64
C ALA A 272 -9.59 16.43 26.55
N ALA A 273 -10.75 16.92 26.11
CA ALA A 273 -11.50 16.34 25.02
C ALA A 273 -10.70 16.36 23.70
N LEU A 274 -10.05 17.48 23.38
CA LEU A 274 -9.22 17.57 22.18
C LEU A 274 -7.98 16.67 22.25
N GLU A 275 -7.37 16.52 23.42
CA GLU A 275 -6.23 15.62 23.60
C GLU A 275 -6.61 14.18 23.30
N THR A 276 -7.73 13.71 23.85
CA THR A 276 -8.26 12.38 23.56
C THR A 276 -8.60 12.21 22.08
N LEU A 277 -9.31 13.19 21.52
CA LEU A 277 -9.69 13.19 20.10
C LEU A 277 -8.48 13.20 19.17
N SER A 278 -7.42 13.95 19.53
CA SER A 278 -6.19 14.00 18.73
C SER A 278 -5.43 12.68 18.74
N ALA A 279 -5.43 11.95 19.86
CA ALA A 279 -4.81 10.62 19.95
C ALA A 279 -5.56 9.59 19.09
N GLU A 280 -6.89 9.53 19.20
CA GLU A 280 -7.72 8.64 18.38
C GLU A 280 -7.65 9.01 16.89
N ALA A 281 -7.64 10.32 16.58
CA ALA A 281 -7.48 10.82 15.23
C ALA A 281 -6.13 10.43 14.60
N ALA A 282 -5.03 10.48 15.39
CA ALA A 282 -3.73 10.06 14.89
C ALA A 282 -3.73 8.60 14.45
N ILE A 283 -4.36 7.71 15.23
CA ILE A 283 -4.51 6.29 14.90
C ILE A 283 -5.36 6.11 13.63
N ALA A 284 -6.50 6.81 13.54
CA ALA A 284 -7.40 6.70 12.38
C ALA A 284 -6.72 7.20 11.09
N ILE A 285 -5.99 8.32 11.15
CA ILE A 285 -5.25 8.89 10.03
C ILE A 285 -4.13 7.95 9.57
N GLU A 286 -3.34 7.39 10.50
CA GLU A 286 -2.25 6.47 10.14
C GLU A 286 -2.80 5.16 9.56
N ASN A 287 -3.88 4.61 10.11
CA ASN A 287 -4.54 3.44 9.55
C ASN A 287 -5.05 3.71 8.11
N ALA A 288 -5.68 4.86 7.87
CA ALA A 288 -6.14 5.24 6.54
C ALA A 288 -4.97 5.41 5.55
N ARG A 289 -3.85 5.97 6.00
CA ARG A 289 -2.62 6.10 5.21
C ARG A 289 -2.03 4.74 4.85
N LEU A 290 -1.83 3.87 5.86
CA LEU A 290 -1.30 2.52 5.63
C LEU A 290 -2.19 1.69 4.72
N TYR A 291 -3.51 1.82 4.86
CA TYR A 291 -4.45 1.16 3.98
C TYR A 291 -4.34 1.63 2.53
N ARG A 292 -4.20 2.94 2.31
CA ARG A 292 -3.98 3.50 0.97
C ARG A 292 -2.68 2.99 0.35
N GLU A 293 -1.58 3.04 1.10
CA GLU A 293 -0.28 2.51 0.67
C GLU A 293 -0.36 1.02 0.30
N ALA A 294 -1.09 0.23 1.10
CA ALA A 294 -1.31 -1.19 0.81
C ALA A 294 -2.14 -1.43 -0.46
N LEU A 295 -3.18 -0.62 -0.71
CA LEU A 295 -3.97 -0.69 -1.93
C LEU A 295 -3.15 -0.31 -3.17
N ASP A 296 -2.39 0.78 -3.10
CA ASP A 296 -1.55 1.24 -4.21
C ASP A 296 -0.47 0.17 -4.53
N LYS A 297 0.13 -0.43 -3.50
CA LYS A 297 1.07 -1.56 -3.67
C LYS A 297 0.39 -2.78 -4.30
N ALA A 298 -0.78 -3.17 -3.82
CA ALA A 298 -1.51 -4.32 -4.37
C ALA A 298 -1.89 -4.10 -5.84
N LYS A 299 -2.24 -2.86 -6.23
CA LYS A 299 -2.51 -2.50 -7.61
C LYS A 299 -1.26 -2.63 -8.49
N ILE A 300 -0.13 -2.10 -8.05
CA ILE A 300 1.16 -2.22 -8.75
C ILE A 300 1.54 -3.71 -8.89
N ASP A 301 1.42 -4.50 -7.82
CA ASP A 301 1.71 -5.94 -7.85
C ASP A 301 0.80 -6.67 -8.85
N GLN A 302 -0.47 -6.29 -8.96
CA GLN A 302 -1.39 -6.86 -9.94
C GLN A 302 -1.01 -6.47 -11.38
N GLU A 303 -0.63 -5.22 -11.64
CA GLU A 303 -0.17 -4.77 -12.95
C GLU A 303 1.12 -5.50 -13.37
N LEU A 304 2.06 -5.70 -12.43
CA LEU A 304 3.28 -6.48 -12.66
C LEU A 304 3.00 -7.96 -12.96
N LYS A 305 2.02 -8.58 -12.31
CA LYS A 305 1.61 -9.96 -12.63
C LYS A 305 1.07 -10.09 -14.06
N VAL A 306 0.29 -9.11 -14.52
CA VAL A 306 -0.20 -9.08 -15.90
C VAL A 306 0.98 -8.90 -16.87
N ALA A 307 1.91 -8.00 -16.59
CA ALA A 307 3.11 -7.81 -17.42
C ALA A 307 3.97 -9.08 -17.49
N ALA A 308 4.14 -9.80 -16.36
CA ALA A 308 4.83 -11.08 -16.31
C ALA A 308 4.16 -12.16 -17.20
N ALA A 309 2.84 -12.26 -17.13
CA ALA A 309 2.10 -13.21 -17.97
C ALA A 309 2.25 -12.89 -19.47
N ILE A 310 2.25 -11.59 -19.84
CA ILE A 310 2.51 -11.16 -21.23
C ILE A 310 3.94 -11.52 -21.63
N GLN A 311 4.95 -11.18 -20.82
CA GLN A 311 6.35 -11.50 -21.11
C GLN A 311 6.55 -12.99 -21.30
N GLN A 312 5.98 -13.81 -20.40
CA GLN A 312 6.08 -15.27 -20.48
C GLN A 312 5.41 -15.84 -21.73
N SER A 313 4.34 -15.20 -22.23
CA SER A 313 3.69 -15.60 -23.49
C SER A 313 4.48 -15.22 -24.74
N LEU A 314 5.47 -14.31 -24.63
CA LEU A 314 6.38 -13.95 -25.73
C LEU A 314 7.55 -14.93 -25.86
N LEU A 315 7.90 -15.64 -24.78
CA LEU A 315 8.91 -16.68 -24.85
C LEU A 315 8.32 -17.93 -25.54
N PRO A 316 9.10 -18.63 -26.35
CA PRO A 316 8.66 -19.89 -26.96
C PRO A 316 8.46 -20.98 -25.89
N PRO A 317 7.76 -22.08 -26.23
CA PRO A 317 7.77 -23.29 -25.39
C PRO A 317 9.20 -23.73 -25.07
N GLY A 318 9.41 -24.27 -23.87
CA GLY A 318 10.75 -24.74 -23.47
C GLY A 318 11.32 -25.79 -24.42
N GLU A 319 10.50 -26.71 -24.90
CA GLU A 319 10.88 -27.78 -25.81
C GLU A 319 10.75 -27.35 -27.29
N HIS A 320 11.81 -27.56 -28.05
CA HIS A 320 11.84 -27.36 -29.49
C HIS A 320 12.69 -28.45 -30.17
N ASN A 321 12.05 -29.37 -30.92
CA ASN A 321 12.70 -30.51 -31.50
C ASN A 321 12.56 -30.50 -33.03
N GLY A 322 13.63 -30.83 -33.71
CA GLY A 322 13.68 -30.97 -35.15
C GLY A 322 14.12 -32.37 -35.60
N SER A 323 14.32 -32.55 -36.89
CA SER A 323 14.76 -33.83 -37.43
C SER A 323 16.24 -34.16 -37.13
N PHE A 324 17.03 -33.17 -36.77
CA PHE A 324 18.48 -33.27 -36.55
C PHE A 324 18.96 -32.67 -35.24
N PHE A 325 18.05 -32.20 -34.37
CA PHE A 325 18.36 -31.64 -33.08
C PHE A 325 17.24 -31.86 -32.08
N THR A 326 17.60 -31.84 -30.81
CA THR A 326 16.70 -31.72 -29.65
C THR A 326 17.15 -30.54 -28.83
N ALA A 327 16.23 -29.60 -28.53
CA ALA A 327 16.52 -28.42 -27.73
C ALA A 327 15.53 -28.24 -26.58
N TYR A 328 16.02 -27.73 -25.45
CA TYR A 328 15.17 -27.39 -24.33
C TYR A 328 15.73 -26.12 -23.64
N ALA A 329 14.85 -25.17 -23.32
CA ALA A 329 15.20 -23.96 -22.58
C ALA A 329 14.24 -23.69 -21.42
N ALA A 330 14.76 -23.04 -20.40
CA ALA A 330 13.97 -22.57 -19.27
C ALA A 330 14.55 -21.25 -18.75
N SER A 331 13.67 -20.35 -18.34
CA SER A 331 14.00 -19.08 -17.71
C SER A 331 13.20 -18.91 -16.42
N VAL A 332 13.90 -18.58 -15.34
CA VAL A 332 13.35 -18.35 -13.99
C VAL A 332 13.72 -16.93 -13.58
N PRO A 333 12.81 -15.96 -13.67
CA PRO A 333 13.09 -14.59 -13.32
C PRO A 333 13.28 -14.42 -11.81
N CYS A 334 14.19 -13.54 -11.38
CA CYS A 334 14.44 -13.21 -9.98
C CYS A 334 13.37 -12.28 -9.37
N ARG A 335 12.60 -11.62 -10.23
CA ARG A 335 11.45 -10.76 -9.86
C ARG A 335 10.20 -11.19 -10.61
N SER A 336 9.14 -10.39 -10.55
CA SER A 336 7.91 -10.66 -11.31
C SER A 336 8.15 -10.70 -12.81
N VAL A 337 9.09 -9.93 -13.33
CA VAL A 337 9.52 -9.87 -14.73
C VAL A 337 11.04 -9.84 -14.80
N GLY A 338 11.63 -10.44 -15.85
CA GLY A 338 13.07 -10.60 -16.03
C GLY A 338 13.64 -9.82 -17.21
N GLY A 339 14.98 -9.63 -17.22
CA GLY A 339 15.77 -9.12 -18.33
C GLY A 339 16.18 -10.20 -19.33
N ASP A 340 16.26 -11.43 -18.86
CA ASP A 340 16.63 -12.58 -19.67
C ASP A 340 15.57 -12.93 -20.70
N PHE A 341 16.03 -13.39 -21.85
CA PHE A 341 15.18 -13.89 -22.90
C PHE A 341 15.85 -15.00 -23.72
N PHE A 342 15.04 -15.84 -24.34
CA PHE A 342 15.49 -16.83 -25.32
C PHE A 342 14.44 -16.99 -26.43
N ASP A 343 14.88 -17.47 -27.60
CA ASP A 343 13.99 -17.79 -28.71
C ASP A 343 14.58 -18.90 -29.60
N TYR A 344 13.68 -19.61 -30.27
CA TYR A 344 13.98 -20.54 -31.34
C TYR A 344 13.42 -19.98 -32.66
N ILE A 345 14.22 -20.03 -33.73
CA ILE A 345 13.86 -19.41 -35.00
C ILE A 345 13.98 -20.46 -36.10
N ASP A 346 12.84 -20.97 -36.58
CA ASP A 346 12.81 -21.85 -37.74
C ASP A 346 13.15 -21.06 -39.00
N LEU A 347 14.35 -21.28 -39.53
CA LEU A 347 14.82 -20.55 -40.69
C LEU A 347 14.23 -21.14 -42.01
N PRO A 348 14.02 -20.28 -43.05
CA PRO A 348 13.49 -20.77 -44.36
C PRO A 348 14.33 -21.86 -45.02
N SER A 349 15.63 -21.93 -44.71
CA SER A 349 16.55 -23.01 -45.14
C SER A 349 16.22 -24.37 -44.51
N GLY A 350 15.40 -24.38 -43.47
CA GLY A 350 15.12 -25.52 -42.62
C GLY A 350 16.19 -25.80 -41.58
N ASP A 351 17.11 -24.84 -41.35
CA ASP A 351 18.08 -24.82 -40.26
C ASP A 351 17.43 -24.20 -39.01
N MET A 352 18.03 -24.41 -37.86
CA MET A 352 17.54 -23.86 -36.59
C MET A 352 18.39 -22.68 -36.13
N GLY A 353 17.79 -21.48 -36.02
CA GLY A 353 18.33 -20.36 -35.30
C GLY A 353 17.93 -20.40 -33.82
N PHE A 354 18.79 -19.94 -32.94
CA PHE A 354 18.45 -19.82 -31.51
C PHE A 354 19.22 -18.69 -30.88
N ILE A 355 18.62 -18.05 -29.88
CA ILE A 355 19.20 -16.93 -29.16
C ILE A 355 18.94 -17.06 -27.67
N VAL A 356 19.92 -16.68 -26.87
CA VAL A 356 19.79 -16.40 -25.43
C VAL A 356 20.45 -15.03 -25.20
N GLY A 357 19.82 -14.19 -24.39
CA GLY A 357 20.37 -12.88 -24.06
C GLY A 357 19.88 -12.39 -22.71
N ASP A 358 20.63 -11.44 -22.17
CA ASP A 358 20.35 -10.75 -20.90
C ASP A 358 20.48 -9.23 -21.06
N ILE A 359 19.50 -8.52 -20.53
CA ILE A 359 19.41 -7.06 -20.53
C ILE A 359 20.00 -6.50 -19.24
N ALA A 360 20.99 -5.65 -19.33
CA ALA A 360 21.56 -4.96 -18.18
C ALA A 360 20.49 -4.20 -17.36
N GLY A 361 20.34 -4.61 -16.09
CA GLY A 361 19.35 -4.09 -15.14
C GLY A 361 18.18 -5.05 -14.91
N LYS A 362 17.26 -4.69 -13.99
CA LYS A 362 16.23 -5.61 -13.51
C LYS A 362 14.83 -4.98 -13.55
N GLY A 363 13.81 -5.83 -13.60
CA GLY A 363 12.41 -5.42 -13.50
C GLY A 363 11.82 -4.88 -14.80
N SER A 364 10.72 -4.12 -14.71
CA SER A 364 9.91 -3.73 -15.87
C SER A 364 10.65 -3.06 -17.02
N PRO A 365 11.65 -2.20 -16.80
CA PRO A 365 12.37 -1.59 -17.93
C PRO A 365 13.23 -2.59 -18.70
N ALA A 366 13.87 -3.58 -18.02
CA ALA A 366 14.62 -4.63 -18.67
C ALA A 366 13.70 -5.57 -19.45
N ALA A 367 12.59 -5.96 -18.84
CA ALA A 367 11.57 -6.82 -19.46
C ALA A 367 10.96 -6.23 -20.75
N LEU A 368 10.68 -4.93 -20.77
CA LEU A 368 10.19 -4.24 -21.97
C LEU A 368 11.24 -4.22 -23.09
N LEU A 369 12.50 -4.02 -22.73
CA LEU A 369 13.58 -4.04 -23.70
C LEU A 369 13.82 -5.46 -24.24
N ALA A 370 13.76 -6.48 -23.37
CA ALA A 370 13.84 -7.90 -23.78
C ALA A 370 12.77 -8.25 -24.82
N ALA A 371 11.51 -7.87 -24.60
CA ALA A 371 10.43 -8.07 -25.54
C ALA A 371 10.66 -7.37 -26.89
N ALA A 372 11.18 -6.12 -26.86
CA ALA A 372 11.52 -5.39 -28.08
C ALA A 372 12.67 -6.05 -28.85
N VAL A 373 13.72 -6.49 -28.14
CA VAL A 373 14.90 -7.16 -28.72
C VAL A 373 14.52 -8.50 -29.32
N LEU A 374 13.69 -9.30 -28.66
CA LEU A 374 13.13 -10.54 -29.22
C LEU A 374 12.45 -10.29 -30.57
N GLY A 375 11.56 -9.31 -30.65
CA GLY A 375 10.89 -8.96 -31.90
C GLY A 375 11.86 -8.49 -32.98
N MET A 376 12.94 -7.76 -32.62
CA MET A 376 13.97 -7.33 -33.55
C MET A 376 14.77 -8.54 -34.08
N PHE A 377 15.20 -9.45 -33.20
CA PHE A 377 15.93 -10.65 -33.61
C PHE A 377 15.09 -11.57 -34.49
N SER A 378 13.85 -11.86 -34.12
CA SER A 378 12.97 -12.70 -34.93
C SER A 378 12.74 -12.13 -36.35
N ALA A 379 12.66 -10.79 -36.47
CA ALA A 379 12.50 -10.14 -37.76
C ALA A 379 13.80 -10.15 -38.60
N GLU A 380 14.95 -9.88 -37.99
CA GLU A 380 16.23 -9.78 -38.70
C GLU A 380 16.81 -11.17 -39.04
N ALA A 381 16.70 -12.15 -38.15
CA ALA A 381 17.21 -13.50 -38.35
C ALA A 381 16.56 -14.19 -39.55
N PHE A 382 15.27 -13.94 -39.82
CA PHE A 382 14.52 -14.55 -40.90
C PHE A 382 15.07 -14.25 -42.31
N TYR A 383 15.72 -13.08 -42.49
CA TYR A 383 16.17 -12.58 -43.78
C TYR A 383 17.71 -12.60 -43.97
N GLN A 384 18.47 -12.98 -42.94
CA GLN A 384 19.91 -12.86 -42.97
C GLN A 384 20.65 -14.19 -43.17
N ILE A 385 21.81 -14.12 -43.77
CA ILE A 385 22.74 -15.25 -43.92
C ILE A 385 23.85 -15.08 -42.88
N GLY A 386 24.04 -16.08 -42.00
CA GLY A 386 25.03 -16.07 -40.93
C GLY A 386 24.55 -15.41 -39.65
N SER A 387 25.31 -15.57 -38.57
CA SER A 387 24.94 -15.14 -37.20
C SER A 387 25.33 -13.70 -36.88
N SER A 388 26.36 -13.14 -37.48
CA SER A 388 26.86 -11.79 -37.17
C SER A 388 25.96 -10.66 -37.72
N SER A 389 25.26 -10.90 -38.83
CA SER A 389 24.42 -9.89 -39.48
C SER A 389 23.18 -9.48 -38.63
N PRO A 390 22.34 -10.41 -38.10
CA PRO A 390 21.26 -10.04 -37.22
C PRO A 390 21.74 -9.30 -35.97
N ILE A 391 22.81 -9.73 -35.32
CA ILE A 391 23.43 -9.07 -34.17
C ILE A 391 23.78 -7.62 -34.50
N THR A 392 24.49 -7.37 -35.63
CA THR A 392 24.87 -6.02 -36.06
C THR A 392 23.67 -5.12 -36.30
N ARG A 393 22.59 -5.64 -36.93
CA ARG A 393 21.37 -4.89 -37.23
C ARG A 393 20.57 -4.57 -35.99
N VAL A 394 20.48 -5.50 -35.03
CA VAL A 394 19.83 -5.28 -33.74
C VAL A 394 20.61 -4.20 -32.98
N ASN A 395 21.95 -4.23 -32.94
CA ASN A 395 22.76 -3.19 -32.34
C ASN A 395 22.46 -1.81 -32.95
N ALA A 396 22.47 -1.68 -34.27
CA ALA A 396 22.11 -0.43 -34.93
C ALA A 396 20.67 0.01 -34.68
N GLY A 397 19.75 -0.94 -34.53
CA GLY A 397 18.35 -0.68 -34.16
C GLY A 397 18.17 -0.11 -32.75
N LEU A 398 18.95 -0.55 -31.78
CA LEU A 398 18.97 -0.04 -30.42
C LEU A 398 19.43 1.42 -30.39
N PHE A 399 20.51 1.74 -31.07
CA PHE A 399 21.02 3.12 -31.16
C PHE A 399 20.04 4.08 -31.82
N ARG A 400 19.41 3.70 -32.92
CA ARG A 400 18.40 4.54 -33.60
C ARG A 400 17.23 4.93 -32.71
N ARG A 401 16.93 4.14 -31.67
CA ARG A 401 15.82 4.38 -30.74
C ARG A 401 16.23 5.20 -29.51
N ALA A 402 17.50 5.59 -29.41
CA ALA A 402 18.07 6.38 -28.31
C ALA A 402 17.67 5.83 -26.92
N ILE A 403 17.76 4.50 -26.76
CA ILE A 403 17.49 3.85 -25.47
C ILE A 403 18.72 4.10 -24.60
N GLU A 404 18.68 5.19 -23.83
CA GLU A 404 19.80 5.65 -23.01
C GLU A 404 20.20 4.62 -21.94
N ALA A 405 21.54 4.43 -21.81
CA ALA A 405 22.22 3.74 -20.71
C ALA A 405 21.84 2.25 -20.48
N ARG A 406 21.38 1.54 -21.50
CA ARG A 406 21.13 0.10 -21.39
C ARG A 406 21.82 -0.65 -22.50
N PHE A 407 22.54 -1.69 -22.11
CA PHE A 407 23.18 -2.65 -23.01
C PHE A 407 22.60 -4.04 -22.72
N LEU A 408 22.88 -4.96 -23.60
CA LEU A 408 22.52 -6.36 -23.42
C LEU A 408 23.63 -7.27 -23.91
N THR A 409 23.67 -8.46 -23.34
CA THR A 409 24.48 -9.56 -23.84
C THR A 409 23.61 -10.49 -24.65
N ALA A 410 24.16 -11.10 -25.71
CA ALA A 410 23.41 -12.08 -26.49
C ALA A 410 24.35 -13.11 -27.12
N PHE A 411 23.90 -14.37 -27.14
CA PHE A 411 24.48 -15.42 -27.96
C PHE A 411 23.48 -15.83 -29.02
N TYR A 412 23.83 -15.70 -30.29
CA TYR A 412 23.00 -16.14 -31.40
C TYR A 412 23.71 -17.23 -32.22
N GLY A 413 23.06 -18.38 -32.39
CA GLY A 413 23.57 -19.53 -33.15
C GLY A 413 22.61 -19.96 -34.25
N ILE A 414 23.18 -20.52 -35.32
CA ILE A 414 22.48 -21.20 -36.41
C ILE A 414 23.04 -22.62 -36.54
N LEU A 415 22.23 -23.61 -36.24
CA LEU A 415 22.57 -25.03 -36.43
C LEU A 415 22.02 -25.53 -37.75
N HIS A 416 22.93 -25.90 -38.62
CA HIS A 416 22.62 -26.49 -39.92
C HIS A 416 22.39 -28.00 -39.81
N LYS A 417 21.63 -28.57 -40.78
CA LYS A 417 21.34 -30.00 -40.85
C LYS A 417 22.57 -30.90 -40.95
N ASN A 418 23.68 -30.37 -41.49
CA ASN A 418 24.94 -31.10 -41.62
C ASN A 418 25.82 -31.07 -40.35
N GLY A 419 25.32 -30.48 -39.23
CA GLY A 419 26.05 -30.34 -37.97
C GLY A 419 26.92 -29.08 -37.87
N ALA A 420 26.99 -28.24 -38.91
CA ALA A 420 27.70 -26.96 -38.80
C ALA A 420 26.90 -26.00 -37.89
N LEU A 421 27.53 -25.53 -36.83
CA LEU A 421 27.03 -24.49 -35.94
C LEU A 421 27.78 -23.19 -36.26
N VAL A 422 27.06 -22.21 -36.80
CA VAL A 422 27.58 -20.84 -37.01
C VAL A 422 27.05 -19.97 -35.90
N TYR A 423 27.93 -19.32 -35.14
CA TYR A 423 27.52 -18.53 -33.98
C TYR A 423 28.24 -17.19 -33.88
N THR A 424 27.62 -16.27 -33.12
CA THR A 424 28.18 -14.98 -32.70
C THR A 424 27.83 -14.75 -31.24
N ASN A 425 28.87 -14.48 -30.43
CA ASN A 425 28.71 -14.11 -29.02
C ASN A 425 28.89 -12.60 -28.86
N ALA A 426 27.83 -11.90 -28.50
CA ALA A 426 27.88 -10.45 -28.23
C ALA A 426 27.99 -10.18 -26.71
N GLY A 427 29.13 -10.53 -26.14
CA GLY A 427 29.45 -10.29 -24.73
C GLY A 427 28.64 -11.16 -23.73
N HIS A 428 27.99 -12.21 -24.17
CA HIS A 428 27.27 -13.14 -23.30
C HIS A 428 28.23 -14.16 -22.68
N ASN A 429 27.81 -14.80 -21.57
CA ASN A 429 28.58 -15.87 -20.95
C ASN A 429 28.94 -16.93 -22.00
N PRO A 430 30.25 -17.26 -22.19
CA PRO A 430 30.63 -18.19 -23.25
C PRO A 430 29.95 -19.56 -23.07
N PRO A 431 29.09 -19.99 -24.02
CA PRO A 431 28.42 -21.29 -23.93
C PRO A 431 29.37 -22.46 -23.80
N ILE A 432 28.91 -23.51 -23.15
CA ILE A 432 29.65 -24.75 -22.91
C ILE A 432 29.28 -25.76 -24.00
N LEU A 433 30.20 -26.09 -24.88
CA LEU A 433 30.07 -27.19 -25.84
C LEU A 433 30.78 -28.44 -25.30
N ILE A 434 30.03 -29.49 -25.04
CA ILE A 434 30.56 -30.82 -24.70
C ILE A 434 30.59 -31.69 -25.93
N THR A 435 31.77 -32.18 -26.27
CA THR A 435 32.02 -33.09 -27.37
C THR A 435 32.77 -34.35 -26.86
N LYS A 436 32.89 -35.36 -27.69
CA LYS A 436 33.75 -36.52 -27.40
C LYS A 436 35.22 -36.18 -27.19
N LYS A 437 35.68 -35.02 -27.71
CA LYS A 437 37.05 -34.51 -27.57
C LYS A 437 37.29 -33.71 -26.30
N GLY A 438 36.22 -33.33 -25.60
CA GLY A 438 36.28 -32.53 -24.38
C GLY A 438 35.29 -31.38 -24.35
N VAL A 439 35.58 -30.37 -23.55
CA VAL A 439 34.77 -29.16 -23.38
C VAL A 439 35.41 -27.99 -24.12
N ARG A 440 34.59 -27.24 -24.83
CA ARG A 440 34.99 -26.01 -25.51
C ARG A 440 34.09 -24.86 -25.07
N ARG A 441 34.64 -23.64 -24.99
CA ARG A 441 33.88 -22.40 -24.82
C ARG A 441 33.72 -21.73 -26.17
N LEU A 442 32.52 -21.16 -26.39
CA LEU A 442 32.18 -20.46 -27.63
C LEU A 442 32.15 -18.94 -27.35
N ASP A 443 33.28 -18.28 -27.61
CA ASP A 443 33.50 -16.88 -27.27
C ASP A 443 33.69 -15.94 -28.47
N ALA A 444 33.75 -16.46 -29.70
CA ALA A 444 33.90 -15.66 -30.90
C ALA A 444 32.69 -14.73 -31.13
N GLY A 445 32.96 -13.46 -31.40
CA GLY A 445 31.90 -12.47 -31.63
C GLY A 445 32.37 -11.04 -31.44
N GLY A 446 31.90 -10.39 -30.39
CA GLY A 446 32.22 -8.99 -30.14
C GLY A 446 31.79 -8.50 -28.76
N VAL A 447 31.68 -7.20 -28.63
CA VAL A 447 31.25 -6.53 -27.38
C VAL A 447 29.72 -6.64 -27.20
N VAL A 448 29.23 -6.24 -26.03
CA VAL A 448 27.80 -6.17 -25.72
C VAL A 448 27.06 -5.25 -26.70
N LEU A 449 25.78 -5.54 -26.93
CA LEU A 449 24.90 -4.74 -27.79
C LEU A 449 24.40 -3.49 -27.07
N GLY A 450 24.23 -2.39 -27.84
CA GLY A 450 23.68 -1.13 -27.32
C GLY A 450 24.71 -0.22 -26.64
N LEU A 451 26.00 -0.65 -26.52
CA LEU A 451 27.05 0.16 -25.88
C LEU A 451 27.89 0.98 -26.91
N PHE A 452 28.12 0.42 -28.10
CA PHE A 452 28.89 1.07 -29.16
C PHE A 452 28.18 1.00 -30.52
N GLU A 453 27.89 2.15 -31.14
CA GLU A 453 27.17 2.21 -32.41
C GLU A 453 27.93 1.48 -33.55
N ALA A 454 29.22 1.69 -33.60
CA ALA A 454 30.10 1.10 -34.64
C ALA A 454 30.70 -0.26 -34.24
N ALA A 455 30.08 -0.98 -33.33
CA ALA A 455 30.56 -2.30 -32.96
C ALA A 455 30.49 -3.27 -34.13
N THR A 456 31.57 -4.03 -34.29
CA THR A 456 31.67 -5.13 -35.28
C THR A 456 31.57 -6.46 -34.55
N PHE A 457 30.94 -7.42 -35.17
CA PHE A 457 30.75 -8.75 -34.62
C PHE A 457 31.25 -9.81 -35.58
N ASP A 458 32.18 -10.63 -35.09
CA ASP A 458 32.70 -11.76 -35.82
C ASP A 458 31.77 -12.99 -35.63
N GLN A 459 31.86 -13.93 -36.54
CA GLN A 459 31.20 -15.23 -36.40
C GLN A 459 32.22 -16.36 -36.53
N GLU A 460 31.93 -17.46 -35.85
CA GLU A 460 32.73 -18.67 -35.94
C GLU A 460 31.84 -19.87 -36.34
N GLU A 461 32.43 -20.82 -37.08
CA GLU A 461 31.79 -22.08 -37.45
C GLU A 461 32.46 -23.24 -36.72
N VAL A 462 31.65 -24.10 -36.10
CA VAL A 462 32.06 -25.31 -35.38
C VAL A 462 31.26 -26.49 -35.93
N LEU A 463 31.91 -27.57 -36.29
CA LEU A 463 31.21 -28.78 -36.70
C LEU A 463 30.91 -29.67 -35.49
N LEU A 464 29.63 -29.96 -35.28
CA LEU A 464 29.13 -30.83 -34.23
C LEU A 464 29.05 -32.25 -34.74
N ASP A 465 29.48 -33.20 -33.92
CA ASP A 465 29.23 -34.64 -34.12
C ASP A 465 27.89 -35.03 -33.46
N LYS A 466 27.28 -36.10 -33.94
CA LYS A 466 26.06 -36.63 -33.33
C LYS A 466 26.24 -36.92 -31.83
N GLY A 467 25.36 -36.33 -31.00
CA GLY A 467 25.36 -36.42 -29.55
C GLY A 467 26.13 -35.30 -28.86
N ASP A 468 26.78 -34.38 -29.62
CA ASP A 468 27.40 -33.20 -29.02
C ASP A 468 26.32 -32.29 -28.42
N LEU A 469 26.63 -31.68 -27.28
CA LEU A 469 25.71 -30.95 -26.42
C LEU A 469 26.21 -29.51 -26.17
N LEU A 470 25.40 -28.52 -26.46
CA LEU A 470 25.67 -27.10 -26.25
C LEU A 470 24.76 -26.57 -25.14
N LEU A 471 25.33 -26.03 -24.07
CA LEU A 471 24.62 -25.29 -23.03
C LEU A 471 24.94 -23.80 -23.15
N ILE A 472 23.89 -22.99 -23.33
CA ILE A 472 23.91 -21.53 -23.26
C ILE A 472 23.24 -21.14 -21.94
N PHE A 473 23.79 -20.16 -21.21
CA PHE A 473 23.28 -19.81 -19.89
C PHE A 473 23.59 -18.34 -19.55
N SER A 474 22.68 -17.69 -18.79
CA SER A 474 22.91 -16.35 -18.26
C SER A 474 23.83 -16.38 -17.02
N ASP A 475 24.37 -15.23 -16.66
CA ASP A 475 25.28 -15.10 -15.51
C ASP A 475 24.62 -15.48 -14.18
N GLY A 476 23.30 -15.27 -14.03
CA GLY A 476 22.57 -15.69 -12.84
C GLY A 476 22.63 -17.19 -12.52
N VAL A 477 23.11 -18.03 -13.45
CA VAL A 477 23.39 -19.45 -13.18
C VAL A 477 24.68 -19.61 -12.39
N THR A 478 25.78 -18.99 -12.86
CA THR A 478 27.12 -19.13 -12.27
C THR A 478 27.35 -18.20 -11.08
N GLU A 479 26.68 -17.05 -11.07
CA GLU A 479 26.70 -16.08 -9.99
C GLU A 479 25.62 -16.35 -8.90
N ALA A 480 24.87 -17.45 -9.01
CA ALA A 480 23.94 -17.89 -7.97
C ALA A 480 24.69 -18.11 -6.65
N MET A 481 24.27 -17.41 -5.59
CA MET A 481 24.94 -17.44 -4.28
C MET A 481 24.20 -18.34 -3.30
N ASN A 482 24.96 -19.02 -2.42
CA ASN A 482 24.43 -19.73 -1.28
C ASN A 482 24.34 -18.80 -0.04
N GLU A 483 23.87 -19.33 1.10
CA GLU A 483 23.78 -18.60 2.38
C GLU A 483 25.13 -18.13 2.94
N SER A 484 26.24 -18.69 2.45
CA SER A 484 27.61 -18.32 2.83
C SER A 484 28.22 -17.30 1.85
N GLU A 485 27.44 -16.75 0.91
CA GLU A 485 27.90 -15.85 -0.15
C GLU A 485 28.95 -16.49 -1.10
N GLU A 486 28.91 -17.81 -1.29
CA GLU A 486 29.73 -18.50 -2.27
C GLU A 486 28.94 -18.63 -3.59
N GLU A 487 29.62 -18.44 -4.73
CA GLU A 487 29.02 -18.58 -6.06
C GLU A 487 28.93 -20.05 -6.48
N PHE A 488 27.91 -20.41 -7.24
CA PHE A 488 27.75 -21.72 -7.86
C PHE A 488 28.94 -22.07 -8.75
N GLY A 489 29.34 -21.10 -9.55
CA GLY A 489 30.57 -21.11 -10.30
C GLY A 489 30.54 -21.95 -11.58
N ASP A 490 31.39 -21.54 -12.50
CA ASP A 490 31.51 -22.08 -13.85
C ASP A 490 32.05 -23.53 -13.86
N GLU A 491 33.03 -23.83 -13.02
CA GLU A 491 33.63 -25.16 -12.95
C GLU A 491 32.62 -26.22 -12.45
N PHE A 492 31.79 -25.84 -11.48
CA PHE A 492 30.78 -26.74 -10.94
C PHE A 492 29.68 -27.01 -11.98
N LEU A 493 29.25 -25.97 -12.72
CA LEU A 493 28.30 -26.11 -13.82
C LEU A 493 28.81 -27.10 -14.88
N VAL A 494 30.09 -26.98 -15.30
CA VAL A 494 30.70 -27.94 -16.25
C VAL A 494 30.73 -29.35 -15.69
N GLN A 495 31.04 -29.55 -14.41
CA GLN A 495 31.05 -30.87 -13.79
C GLN A 495 29.65 -31.49 -13.77
N CYS A 496 28.64 -30.71 -13.42
CA CYS A 496 27.25 -31.15 -13.40
C CYS A 496 26.76 -31.55 -14.79
N LEU A 497 27.09 -30.77 -15.83
CA LEU A 497 26.74 -31.04 -17.20
C LEU A 497 27.44 -32.30 -17.75
N ARG A 498 28.72 -32.49 -17.47
CA ARG A 498 29.49 -33.69 -17.87
C ARG A 498 28.92 -34.99 -17.33
N LYS A 499 28.45 -34.98 -16.09
CA LYS A 499 27.87 -36.18 -15.45
C LYS A 499 26.58 -36.63 -16.14
N ARG A 500 25.87 -35.72 -16.82
CA ARG A 500 24.53 -35.92 -17.36
C ARG A 500 24.45 -35.92 -18.89
N HIS A 501 25.58 -35.76 -19.60
CA HIS A 501 25.64 -35.54 -21.06
C HIS A 501 24.93 -36.62 -21.91
N SER A 502 24.65 -37.79 -21.36
CA SER A 502 23.97 -38.88 -22.04
C SER A 502 22.44 -38.92 -21.84
N GLN A 503 21.91 -38.04 -21.03
CA GLN A 503 20.46 -37.92 -20.77
C GLN A 503 19.78 -37.07 -21.85
N GLU A 504 18.45 -37.01 -21.83
CA GLU A 504 17.68 -36.10 -22.70
C GLU A 504 17.87 -34.63 -22.24
N PRO A 505 17.94 -33.67 -23.18
CA PRO A 505 18.17 -32.26 -22.90
C PRO A 505 17.24 -31.69 -21.83
N GLN A 506 15.95 -32.05 -21.86
CA GLN A 506 14.99 -31.62 -20.84
C GLN A 506 15.40 -32.08 -19.42
N ALA A 507 15.70 -33.37 -19.27
CA ALA A 507 16.07 -33.96 -17.99
C ALA A 507 17.37 -33.32 -17.43
N ILE A 508 18.37 -33.09 -18.32
CA ILE A 508 19.62 -32.43 -17.95
C ILE A 508 19.33 -31.02 -17.39
N LEU A 509 18.53 -30.23 -18.10
CA LEU A 509 18.28 -28.83 -17.75
C LEU A 509 17.44 -28.72 -16.46
N GLU A 510 16.43 -29.56 -16.29
CA GLU A 510 15.61 -29.63 -15.07
C GLU A 510 16.48 -30.01 -13.85
N GLU A 511 17.39 -30.99 -13.97
CA GLU A 511 18.33 -31.37 -12.92
C GLU A 511 19.35 -30.25 -12.63
N LEU A 512 19.86 -29.53 -13.65
CA LEU A 512 20.76 -28.41 -13.43
C LEU A 512 20.06 -27.28 -12.68
N LEU A 513 18.82 -26.93 -13.03
CA LEU A 513 18.01 -25.96 -12.30
C LEU A 513 17.79 -26.38 -10.84
N GLN A 514 17.58 -27.68 -10.61
CA GLN A 514 17.44 -28.21 -9.25
C GLN A 514 18.74 -28.12 -8.47
N GLU A 515 19.91 -28.41 -9.09
CA GLU A 515 21.22 -28.25 -8.46
C GLU A 515 21.48 -26.81 -8.04
N VAL A 516 21.20 -25.83 -8.93
CA VAL A 516 21.33 -24.40 -8.60
C VAL A 516 20.42 -24.04 -7.42
N ARG A 517 19.16 -24.48 -7.42
CA ARG A 517 18.23 -24.22 -6.30
C ARG A 517 18.69 -24.86 -4.99
N GLN A 518 19.19 -26.09 -5.03
CA GLN A 518 19.71 -26.79 -3.85
C GLN A 518 20.98 -26.12 -3.30
N PHE A 519 21.83 -25.61 -4.18
CA PHE A 519 23.03 -24.88 -3.79
C PHE A 519 22.68 -23.54 -3.09
N CYS A 520 21.69 -22.80 -3.61
CA CYS A 520 21.26 -21.53 -3.02
C CYS A 520 20.58 -21.70 -1.65
N GLY A 521 19.89 -22.82 -1.41
CA GLY A 521 19.13 -23.01 -0.16
C GLY A 521 18.05 -21.94 0.04
N GLU A 522 18.07 -21.24 1.17
CA GLU A 522 17.14 -20.14 1.50
C GLU A 522 17.63 -18.75 1.02
N ALA A 523 18.82 -18.68 0.37
CA ALA A 523 19.34 -17.43 -0.16
C ALA A 523 18.40 -16.88 -1.28
N THR A 524 18.19 -15.57 -1.26
CA THR A 524 17.36 -14.91 -2.26
C THR A 524 18.06 -14.91 -3.61
N GLN A 525 17.35 -15.34 -4.66
CA GLN A 525 17.86 -15.30 -6.04
C GLN A 525 18.22 -13.86 -6.43
N SER A 526 19.49 -13.63 -6.79
CA SER A 526 20.05 -12.32 -7.10
C SER A 526 19.76 -11.88 -8.52
N ASP A 527 19.78 -12.80 -9.50
CA ASP A 527 19.55 -12.52 -10.91
C ASP A 527 18.67 -13.55 -11.61
N ASP A 528 18.25 -13.25 -12.84
CA ASP A 528 17.47 -14.16 -13.67
C ASP A 528 18.31 -15.39 -14.03
N VAL A 529 17.72 -16.58 -13.97
CA VAL A 529 18.39 -17.85 -14.28
C VAL A 529 17.80 -18.39 -15.57
N THR A 530 18.55 -18.26 -16.67
CA THR A 530 18.14 -18.74 -17.98
C THR A 530 19.15 -19.72 -18.54
N MET A 531 18.68 -20.87 -19.02
CA MET A 531 19.49 -21.90 -19.66
C MET A 531 18.81 -22.42 -20.91
N MET A 532 19.59 -22.68 -21.95
CA MET A 532 19.17 -23.37 -23.15
C MET A 532 20.16 -24.48 -23.47
N LEU A 533 19.65 -25.67 -23.69
CA LEU A 533 20.43 -26.85 -24.06
C LEU A 533 20.05 -27.31 -25.45
N VAL A 534 21.03 -27.48 -26.33
CA VAL A 534 20.87 -27.94 -27.72
C VAL A 534 21.75 -29.18 -27.96
N ARG A 535 21.15 -30.28 -28.36
CA ARG A 535 21.85 -31.51 -28.78
C ARG A 535 21.72 -31.70 -30.27
N TYR A 536 22.82 -32.00 -30.93
CA TYR A 536 22.81 -32.38 -32.34
C TYR A 536 22.56 -33.88 -32.46
N ASP A 537 21.46 -34.29 -33.15
CA ASP A 537 21.02 -35.67 -33.27
C ASP A 537 21.38 -36.33 -34.62
N GLY A 538 21.91 -35.55 -35.58
CA GLY A 538 22.43 -36.00 -36.86
C GLY A 538 21.40 -36.23 -37.97
#